data_add0a1bd6c5d7c548709bc4026e045c2
#
_entry.id   add0a1bd6c5d7c548709bc4026e045c2
#
_cell.length_a   1.000
_cell.length_b   1.000
_cell.length_c   1.000
_cell.angle_alpha   90.00
_cell.angle_beta   90.00
_cell.angle_gamma   90.00
#
_symmetry.space_group_name_H-M   'P 1'
#
loop_
_entity.id
_entity.type
_entity.pdbx_description
1 polymer ?
#
loop_
_entity_poly.entity_id
_entity_poly.type
_entity_poly.pdbx_seq_one_letter_code
_entity_poly.pdbx_strand_id
1 'polypeptide(L)'
;MSDQSALTTTSAKSVYSSIQSFESAQRIAASLADSALVPNAYRGQAGLPNCIVAIEIANRMGMSPFQVMQNLNVIHGRPSWSSQFIIGLIQGCGRFEGFTYTETADSCQCFATLKTTGEQVSGPKITLDMAKKEGWTKNTKWSTMPQTMLRYRAASAFGRFHIPDLILGIQSVEENEVIEAEVTVAPEPAESKLDKVSEILAPKTEPQQVPAPEPAAVVEVDDFFD
;
A
#
# COMPACT_ATOMS: atom_id res chain seq x y z
N MET A 1 -6.16 -2.62 -45.30
CA MET A 1 -6.27 -1.43 -44.42
C MET A 1 -6.38 -1.95 -43.00
N SER A 2 -5.25 -2.00 -42.34
CA SER A 2 -5.13 -2.59 -40.97
C SER A 2 -5.34 -1.46 -39.98
N ASP A 3 -6.49 -1.49 -39.32
CA ASP A 3 -6.83 -0.55 -38.25
C ASP A 3 -6.04 -0.99 -37.00
N GLN A 4 -4.89 -0.38 -36.79
CA GLN A 4 -4.15 -0.47 -35.54
C GLN A 4 -4.85 0.43 -34.50
N SER A 5 -5.87 -0.11 -33.82
CA SER A 5 -6.40 0.49 -32.62
C SER A 5 -5.29 0.49 -31.56
N ALA A 6 -4.51 1.57 -31.53
CA ALA A 6 -3.55 1.84 -30.47
C ALA A 6 -4.33 1.90 -29.15
N LEU A 7 -4.10 0.92 -28.29
CA LEU A 7 -4.51 0.97 -26.89
C LEU A 7 -3.87 2.20 -26.27
N THR A 8 -4.58 3.30 -26.26
CA THR A 8 -4.23 4.48 -25.46
C THR A 8 -4.33 4.07 -24.01
N THR A 9 -3.24 3.63 -23.45
CA THR A 9 -3.08 3.54 -21.99
C THR A 9 -3.22 4.98 -21.50
N THR A 10 -4.43 5.35 -21.08
CA THR A 10 -4.65 6.56 -20.30
C THR A 10 -3.88 6.35 -19.00
N SER A 11 -2.65 6.85 -18.97
CA SER A 11 -1.84 6.86 -17.74
C SER A 11 -2.66 7.61 -16.70
N ALA A 12 -3.29 6.88 -15.79
CA ALA A 12 -4.03 7.47 -14.70
C ALA A 12 -3.07 8.38 -13.95
N LYS A 13 -3.42 9.68 -13.86
CA LYS A 13 -2.56 10.66 -13.19
C LYS A 13 -2.40 10.27 -11.73
N SER A 14 -1.14 10.13 -11.29
CA SER A 14 -0.83 9.92 -9.87
C SER A 14 -1.50 11.00 -9.01
N VAL A 15 -1.98 10.62 -7.81
CA VAL A 15 -2.51 11.58 -6.83
C VAL A 15 -1.48 12.63 -6.44
N TYR A 16 -0.20 12.34 -6.59
CA TYR A 16 0.92 13.24 -6.29
C TYR A 16 1.36 14.10 -7.48
N SER A 17 0.66 14.05 -8.62
CA SER A 17 1.05 14.79 -9.83
C SER A 17 0.80 16.30 -9.76
N SER A 18 -0.10 16.76 -8.89
CA SER A 18 -0.40 18.15 -8.63
C SER A 18 -1.08 18.34 -7.27
N ILE A 19 -1.04 19.56 -6.73
CA ILE A 19 -1.74 19.94 -5.50
C ILE A 19 -3.25 19.65 -5.65
N GLN A 20 -3.84 20.00 -6.77
CA GLN A 20 -5.26 19.77 -7.03
C GLN A 20 -5.63 18.28 -7.04
N SER A 21 -4.77 17.42 -7.62
CA SER A 21 -4.97 15.96 -7.60
C SER A 21 -4.90 15.42 -6.17
N PHE A 22 -3.96 15.91 -5.39
CA PHE A 22 -3.79 15.52 -4.00
C PHE A 22 -4.97 15.95 -3.12
N GLU A 23 -5.43 17.21 -3.23
CA GLU A 23 -6.62 17.70 -2.52
C GLU A 23 -7.88 16.93 -2.89
N SER A 24 -8.02 16.56 -4.16
CA SER A 24 -9.14 15.73 -4.61
C SER A 24 -9.08 14.33 -3.99
N ALA A 25 -7.89 13.73 -3.94
CA ALA A 25 -7.68 12.44 -3.27
C ALA A 25 -7.97 12.53 -1.76
N GLN A 26 -7.57 13.61 -1.09
CA GLN A 26 -7.89 13.82 0.33
C GLN A 26 -9.41 13.89 0.58
N ARG A 27 -10.17 14.57 -0.27
CA ARG A 27 -11.65 14.63 -0.15
C ARG A 27 -12.29 13.27 -0.37
N ILE A 28 -11.83 12.50 -1.36
CA ILE A 28 -12.30 11.13 -1.61
C ILE A 28 -11.93 10.24 -0.42
N ALA A 29 -10.71 10.34 0.09
CA ALA A 29 -10.23 9.58 1.23
C ALA A 29 -11.07 9.83 2.48
N ALA A 30 -11.44 11.09 2.76
CA ALA A 30 -12.30 11.43 3.89
C ALA A 30 -13.66 10.74 3.78
N SER A 31 -14.32 10.80 2.60
CA SER A 31 -15.61 10.14 2.39
C SER A 31 -15.51 8.60 2.52
N LEU A 32 -14.40 8.00 2.06
CA LEU A 32 -14.19 6.55 2.19
C LEU A 32 -13.91 6.15 3.64
N ALA A 33 -13.10 6.94 4.36
CA ALA A 33 -12.76 6.66 5.77
C ALA A 33 -13.98 6.71 6.70
N ASP A 34 -15.00 7.49 6.38
CA ASP A 34 -16.25 7.55 7.12
C ASP A 34 -17.21 6.39 6.81
N SER A 35 -16.90 5.60 5.77
CA SER A 35 -17.77 4.49 5.36
C SER A 35 -17.59 3.27 6.26
N ALA A 36 -18.72 2.68 6.69
CA ALA A 36 -18.71 1.40 7.39
C ALA A 36 -18.31 0.20 6.50
N LEU A 37 -18.26 0.39 5.18
CA LEU A 37 -17.93 -0.66 4.21
C LEU A 37 -16.45 -0.86 3.99
N VAL A 38 -15.60 0.09 4.40
CA VAL A 38 -14.14 -0.07 4.29
C VAL A 38 -13.57 -0.84 5.48
N PRO A 39 -12.49 -1.62 5.29
CA PRO A 39 -11.82 -2.32 6.38
C PRO A 39 -11.26 -1.37 7.45
N ASN A 40 -11.10 -1.85 8.68
CA ASN A 40 -10.70 -1.03 9.82
C ASN A 40 -9.41 -0.21 9.61
N ALA A 41 -8.43 -0.75 8.86
CA ALA A 41 -7.18 -0.04 8.55
C ALA A 41 -7.37 1.26 7.76
N TYR A 42 -8.55 1.45 7.15
CA TYR A 42 -8.91 2.61 6.33
C TYR A 42 -9.93 3.54 6.99
N ARG A 43 -10.40 3.22 8.22
CA ARG A 43 -11.48 3.98 8.88
C ARG A 43 -10.96 5.14 9.72
N GLY A 44 -11.79 6.20 9.76
CA GLY A 44 -11.58 7.38 10.59
C GLY A 44 -10.31 8.15 10.25
N GLN A 45 -9.93 9.09 11.09
CA GLN A 45 -8.76 9.96 10.89
C GLN A 45 -7.45 9.18 10.76
N ALA A 46 -7.27 8.13 11.54
CA ALA A 46 -6.08 7.28 11.47
C ALA A 46 -5.97 6.48 10.16
N GLY A 47 -7.10 6.21 9.49
CA GLY A 47 -7.16 5.51 8.22
C GLY A 47 -6.97 6.38 6.98
N LEU A 48 -7.08 7.72 7.11
CA LEU A 48 -6.97 8.65 5.99
C LEU A 48 -5.68 8.49 5.16
N PRO A 49 -4.49 8.40 5.76
CA PRO A 49 -3.26 8.19 4.99
C PRO A 49 -3.30 6.89 4.18
N ASN A 50 -3.83 5.82 4.77
CA ASN A 50 -3.97 4.53 4.08
C ASN A 50 -4.96 4.62 2.92
N CYS A 51 -6.05 5.39 3.07
CA CYS A 51 -6.99 5.66 1.97
C CYS A 51 -6.31 6.35 0.79
N ILE A 52 -5.46 7.36 1.03
CA ILE A 52 -4.73 8.07 -0.03
C ILE A 52 -3.79 7.11 -0.77
N VAL A 53 -3.05 6.26 -0.05
CA VAL A 53 -2.19 5.24 -0.65
C VAL A 53 -3.00 4.24 -1.48
N ALA A 54 -4.14 3.78 -0.97
CA ALA A 54 -5.02 2.87 -1.71
C ALA A 54 -5.61 3.52 -2.98
N ILE A 55 -5.93 4.81 -2.95
CA ILE A 55 -6.37 5.58 -4.13
C ILE A 55 -5.25 5.66 -5.17
N GLU A 56 -4.01 5.93 -4.76
CA GLU A 56 -2.86 5.93 -5.68
C GLU A 56 -2.66 4.56 -6.34
N ILE A 57 -2.70 3.48 -5.56
CA ILE A 57 -2.60 2.11 -6.08
C ILE A 57 -3.74 1.82 -7.05
N ALA A 58 -4.97 2.20 -6.70
CA ALA A 58 -6.15 2.04 -7.56
C ALA A 58 -5.99 2.76 -8.91
N ASN A 59 -5.49 4.00 -8.88
CA ASN A 59 -5.21 4.78 -10.09
C ASN A 59 -4.18 4.07 -10.98
N ARG A 60 -3.08 3.56 -10.41
CA ARG A 60 -2.06 2.81 -11.15
C ARG A 60 -2.59 1.52 -11.77
N MET A 61 -3.50 0.85 -11.07
CA MET A 61 -4.08 -0.41 -11.52
C MET A 61 -5.31 -0.21 -12.43
N GLY A 62 -5.84 1.02 -12.56
CA GLY A 62 -7.08 1.29 -13.28
C GLY A 62 -8.30 0.67 -12.60
N MET A 63 -8.30 0.56 -11.27
CA MET A 63 -9.33 -0.08 -10.46
C MET A 63 -10.04 0.91 -9.55
N SER A 64 -11.18 0.48 -8.99
CA SER A 64 -11.87 1.27 -7.95
C SER A 64 -11.04 1.29 -6.65
N PRO A 65 -10.87 2.45 -5.98
CA PRO A 65 -10.26 2.53 -4.66
C PRO A 65 -10.90 1.59 -3.64
N PHE A 66 -12.22 1.47 -3.66
CA PHE A 66 -12.95 0.56 -2.78
C PHE A 66 -12.54 -0.90 -3.00
N GLN A 67 -12.42 -1.34 -4.26
CA GLN A 67 -11.98 -2.70 -4.59
C GLN A 67 -10.56 -2.97 -4.10
N VAL A 68 -9.66 -1.99 -4.22
CA VAL A 68 -8.30 -2.09 -3.69
C VAL A 68 -8.34 -2.22 -2.17
N MET A 69 -9.07 -1.36 -1.46
CA MET A 69 -9.17 -1.39 0.01
C MET A 69 -9.71 -2.72 0.55
N GLN A 70 -10.63 -3.37 -0.16
CA GLN A 70 -11.16 -4.68 0.24
C GLN A 70 -10.13 -5.81 0.14
N ASN A 71 -9.08 -5.64 -0.66
CA ASN A 71 -8.12 -6.69 -0.97
C ASN A 71 -6.70 -6.36 -0.50
N LEU A 72 -6.42 -5.10 -0.16
CA LEU A 72 -5.12 -4.64 0.33
C LEU A 72 -5.15 -4.54 1.85
N ASN A 73 -4.50 -5.49 2.49
CA ASN A 73 -4.38 -5.55 3.94
C ASN A 73 -3.10 -4.83 4.39
N VAL A 74 -3.11 -4.31 5.61
CA VAL A 74 -1.91 -3.76 6.25
C VAL A 74 -1.42 -4.78 7.28
N ILE A 75 -0.32 -5.47 6.97
CA ILE A 75 0.30 -6.48 7.82
C ILE A 75 1.64 -5.93 8.29
N HIS A 76 1.80 -5.72 9.60
CA HIS A 76 3.03 -5.15 10.20
C HIS A 76 3.52 -3.87 9.50
N GLY A 77 2.57 -2.98 9.16
CA GLY A 77 2.87 -1.73 8.46
C GLY A 77 3.18 -1.87 6.96
N ARG A 78 3.06 -3.08 6.40
CA ARG A 78 3.29 -3.34 4.97
C ARG A 78 1.99 -3.60 4.24
N PRO A 79 1.79 -3.04 3.04
CA PRO A 79 0.67 -3.38 2.19
C PRO A 79 0.81 -4.85 1.73
N SER A 80 -0.29 -5.59 1.76
CA SER A 80 -0.31 -7.03 1.44
C SER A 80 -1.58 -7.37 0.68
N TRP A 81 -1.45 -7.95 -0.51
CA TRP A 81 -2.61 -8.43 -1.26
C TRP A 81 -3.22 -9.69 -0.66
N SER A 82 -4.54 -9.81 -0.69
CA SER A 82 -5.17 -11.11 -0.48
C SER A 82 -4.77 -12.06 -1.61
N SER A 83 -4.48 -13.32 -1.30
CA SER A 83 -4.15 -14.32 -2.33
C SER A 83 -5.28 -14.52 -3.33
N GLN A 84 -6.53 -14.37 -2.90
CA GLN A 84 -7.70 -14.41 -3.78
C GLN A 84 -7.67 -13.29 -4.83
N PHE A 85 -7.24 -12.09 -4.45
CA PHE A 85 -7.09 -10.98 -5.38
C PHE A 85 -5.99 -11.24 -6.41
N ILE A 86 -4.85 -11.79 -5.98
CA ILE A 86 -3.76 -12.19 -6.89
C ILE A 86 -4.27 -13.23 -7.90
N ILE A 87 -5.02 -14.23 -7.44
CA ILE A 87 -5.65 -15.23 -8.33
C ILE A 87 -6.58 -14.55 -9.35
N GLY A 88 -7.42 -13.61 -8.86
CA GLY A 88 -8.30 -12.83 -9.73
C GLY A 88 -7.54 -12.02 -10.79
N LEU A 89 -6.42 -11.41 -10.42
CA LEU A 89 -5.54 -10.69 -11.35
C LEU A 89 -4.93 -11.64 -12.41
N ILE A 90 -4.43 -12.82 -12.00
CA ILE A 90 -3.89 -13.80 -12.95
C ILE A 90 -4.95 -14.21 -13.96
N GLN A 91 -6.15 -14.52 -13.51
CA GLN A 91 -7.26 -14.96 -14.37
C GLN A 91 -7.82 -13.84 -15.25
N GLY A 92 -7.86 -12.62 -14.72
CA GLY A 92 -8.46 -11.45 -15.37
C GLY A 92 -7.51 -10.64 -16.26
N CYS A 93 -6.19 -10.82 -16.18
CA CYS A 93 -5.21 -9.97 -16.87
C CYS A 93 -5.18 -10.15 -18.40
N GLY A 94 -5.86 -11.18 -18.93
CA GLY A 94 -5.91 -11.46 -20.35
C GLY A 94 -4.62 -12.05 -20.96
N ARG A 95 -3.54 -12.21 -20.17
CA ARG A 95 -2.24 -12.76 -20.65
C ARG A 95 -2.24 -14.28 -20.74
N PHE A 96 -3.06 -14.92 -19.93
CA PHE A 96 -3.09 -16.37 -19.77
C PHE A 96 -4.45 -16.95 -20.14
N GLU A 97 -4.43 -18.22 -20.49
CA GLU A 97 -5.57 -19.12 -20.53
C GLU A 97 -5.24 -20.42 -19.80
N GLY A 98 -6.26 -21.17 -19.38
CA GLY A 98 -6.09 -22.45 -18.74
C GLY A 98 -5.34 -22.40 -17.40
N PHE A 99 -5.47 -21.30 -16.61
CA PHE A 99 -4.86 -21.25 -15.28
C PHE A 99 -5.41 -22.38 -14.41
N THR A 100 -4.52 -23.25 -13.97
CA THR A 100 -4.87 -24.50 -13.27
C THR A 100 -3.82 -24.86 -12.21
N TYR A 101 -4.14 -25.85 -11.39
CA TYR A 101 -3.29 -26.37 -10.33
C TYR A 101 -3.04 -27.86 -10.51
N THR A 102 -1.80 -28.28 -10.26
CA THR A 102 -1.48 -29.70 -10.00
C THR A 102 -1.24 -29.85 -8.52
N GLU A 103 -2.02 -30.70 -7.88
CA GLU A 103 -2.06 -30.86 -6.43
C GLU A 103 -1.81 -32.28 -6.01
N THR A 104 -1.10 -32.47 -4.91
CA THR A 104 -0.98 -33.72 -4.16
C THR A 104 -1.35 -33.45 -2.70
N ALA A 105 -1.35 -34.47 -1.86
CA ALA A 105 -1.65 -34.28 -0.43
C ALA A 105 -0.68 -33.31 0.26
N ASP A 106 0.52 -33.12 -0.26
CA ASP A 106 1.62 -32.34 0.35
C ASP A 106 2.21 -31.24 -0.53
N SER A 107 1.68 -31.04 -1.72
CA SER A 107 2.21 -30.00 -2.63
C SER A 107 1.17 -29.43 -3.58
N CYS A 108 1.46 -28.22 -4.09
CA CYS A 108 0.70 -27.54 -5.13
C CYS A 108 1.63 -26.78 -6.06
N GLN A 109 1.32 -26.79 -7.36
CA GLN A 109 1.99 -26.00 -8.39
C GLN A 109 0.97 -25.42 -9.35
N CYS A 110 1.18 -24.17 -9.79
CA CYS A 110 0.34 -23.48 -10.75
C CYS A 110 0.90 -23.58 -12.16
N PHE A 111 0.00 -23.68 -13.14
CA PHE A 111 0.29 -23.69 -14.57
C PHE A 111 -0.68 -22.77 -15.29
N ALA A 112 -0.23 -22.18 -16.39
CA ALA A 112 -1.08 -21.45 -17.33
C ALA A 112 -0.45 -21.47 -18.71
N THR A 113 -1.23 -21.17 -19.75
CA THR A 113 -0.73 -21.05 -21.11
C THR A 113 -0.69 -19.55 -21.49
N LEU A 114 0.46 -19.08 -21.97
CA LEU A 114 0.58 -17.71 -22.50
C LEU A 114 -0.23 -17.59 -23.79
N LYS A 115 -1.17 -16.65 -23.85
CA LYS A 115 -1.97 -16.41 -25.07
C LYS A 115 -1.17 -15.94 -26.26
N THR A 116 -0.03 -15.28 -26.01
CA THR A 116 0.82 -14.71 -27.07
C THR A 116 1.64 -15.75 -27.79
N THR A 117 2.13 -16.77 -27.10
CA THR A 117 3.05 -17.80 -27.64
C THR A 117 2.46 -19.20 -27.67
N GLY A 118 1.39 -19.46 -26.93
CA GLY A 118 0.88 -20.81 -26.69
C GLY A 118 1.77 -21.66 -25.77
N GLU A 119 2.80 -21.06 -25.18
CA GLU A 119 3.74 -21.74 -24.27
C GLU A 119 3.10 -21.93 -22.90
N GLN A 120 3.28 -23.14 -22.34
CA GLN A 120 2.89 -23.42 -20.97
C GLN A 120 3.95 -22.88 -20.01
N VAL A 121 3.53 -22.03 -19.06
CA VAL A 121 4.35 -21.50 -17.99
C VAL A 121 3.89 -22.04 -16.65
N SER A 122 4.81 -22.15 -15.71
CA SER A 122 4.52 -22.63 -14.36
C SER A 122 5.13 -21.76 -13.29
N GLY A 123 4.51 -21.76 -12.12
CA GLY A 123 5.11 -21.24 -10.89
C GLY A 123 5.97 -22.30 -10.20
N PRO A 124 6.65 -21.95 -9.11
CA PRO A 124 7.38 -22.90 -8.29
C PRO A 124 6.41 -23.91 -7.64
N LYS A 125 6.88 -25.15 -7.46
CA LYS A 125 6.17 -26.15 -6.69
C LYS A 125 6.31 -25.84 -5.20
N ILE A 126 5.19 -25.58 -4.53
CA ILE A 126 5.12 -25.30 -3.10
C ILE A 126 4.80 -26.62 -2.37
N THR A 127 5.54 -26.91 -1.29
CA THR A 127 5.37 -28.15 -0.52
C THR A 127 5.17 -27.89 0.97
N LEU A 128 4.55 -28.84 1.68
CA LEU A 128 4.42 -28.77 3.15
C LEU A 128 5.78 -28.82 3.85
N ASP A 129 6.79 -29.50 3.25
CA ASP A 129 8.15 -29.48 3.77
C ASP A 129 8.78 -28.10 3.71
N MET A 130 8.60 -27.37 2.58
CA MET A 130 8.98 -25.96 2.49
C MET A 130 8.26 -25.14 3.55
N ALA A 131 6.95 -25.32 3.71
CA ALA A 131 6.18 -24.57 4.69
C ALA A 131 6.70 -24.76 6.13
N LYS A 132 7.15 -25.97 6.46
CA LYS A 132 7.77 -26.25 7.77
C LYS A 132 9.14 -25.59 7.90
N LYS A 133 10.01 -25.71 6.89
CA LYS A 133 11.36 -25.13 6.90
C LYS A 133 11.36 -23.61 6.96
N GLU A 134 10.43 -22.98 6.22
CA GLU A 134 10.25 -21.54 6.17
C GLU A 134 9.40 -20.98 7.34
N GLY A 135 8.98 -21.83 8.28
CA GLY A 135 8.21 -21.42 9.45
C GLY A 135 6.77 -20.99 9.17
N TRP A 136 6.23 -21.23 7.97
CA TRP A 136 4.86 -20.82 7.60
C TRP A 136 3.80 -21.54 8.43
N THR A 137 4.13 -22.72 8.91
CA THR A 137 3.23 -23.57 9.75
C THR A 137 2.95 -22.99 11.13
N LYS A 138 3.58 -21.86 11.52
CA LYS A 138 3.20 -21.09 12.71
C LYS A 138 1.77 -20.56 12.60
N ASN A 139 1.31 -20.22 11.39
CA ASN A 139 -0.10 -19.91 11.15
C ASN A 139 -0.93 -21.19 11.21
N THR A 140 -1.91 -21.22 12.11
CA THR A 140 -2.79 -22.38 12.36
C THR A 140 -3.56 -22.86 11.13
N LYS A 141 -3.78 -22.01 10.14
CA LYS A 141 -4.43 -22.38 8.88
C LYS A 141 -3.68 -23.48 8.13
N TRP A 142 -2.37 -23.62 8.33
CA TRP A 142 -1.59 -24.70 7.73
C TRP A 142 -1.93 -26.10 8.31
N SER A 143 -2.47 -26.15 9.53
CA SER A 143 -2.97 -27.39 10.12
C SER A 143 -4.44 -27.65 9.81
N THR A 144 -5.27 -26.59 9.70
CA THR A 144 -6.71 -26.72 9.52
C THR A 144 -7.12 -26.82 8.05
N MET A 145 -6.38 -26.15 7.14
CA MET A 145 -6.69 -26.11 5.71
C MET A 145 -5.42 -26.09 4.84
N PRO A 146 -4.55 -27.10 4.94
CA PRO A 146 -3.23 -27.11 4.29
C PRO A 146 -3.32 -26.99 2.77
N GLN A 147 -4.29 -27.62 2.14
CA GLN A 147 -4.46 -27.57 0.67
C GLN A 147 -4.78 -26.14 0.20
N THR A 148 -5.62 -25.42 0.92
CA THR A 148 -5.93 -24.02 0.60
C THR A 148 -4.67 -23.15 0.74
N MET A 149 -3.88 -23.35 1.78
CA MET A 149 -2.64 -22.61 1.99
C MET A 149 -1.59 -22.90 0.92
N LEU A 150 -1.46 -24.17 0.51
CA LEU A 150 -0.60 -24.54 -0.62
C LEU A 150 -1.03 -23.87 -1.93
N ARG A 151 -2.34 -23.83 -2.23
CA ARG A 151 -2.88 -23.11 -3.40
C ARG A 151 -2.58 -21.64 -3.37
N TYR A 152 -2.83 -20.97 -2.24
CA TYR A 152 -2.60 -19.54 -2.10
C TYR A 152 -1.12 -19.19 -2.28
N ARG A 153 -0.23 -19.95 -1.66
CA ARG A 153 1.22 -19.76 -1.82
C ARG A 153 1.70 -20.04 -3.24
N ALA A 154 1.20 -21.09 -3.88
CA ALA A 154 1.54 -21.41 -5.27
C ALA A 154 1.05 -20.32 -6.23
N ALA A 155 -0.17 -19.82 -6.05
CA ALA A 155 -0.72 -18.72 -6.87
C ALA A 155 0.02 -17.40 -6.64
N SER A 156 0.33 -17.04 -5.40
CA SER A 156 1.11 -15.83 -5.09
C SER A 156 2.50 -15.89 -5.72
N ALA A 157 3.17 -17.04 -5.61
CA ALA A 157 4.46 -17.25 -6.24
C ALA A 157 4.37 -17.17 -7.78
N PHE A 158 3.36 -17.79 -8.39
CA PHE A 158 3.11 -17.68 -9.84
C PHE A 158 2.92 -16.21 -10.25
N GLY A 159 2.09 -15.45 -9.51
CA GLY A 159 1.83 -14.04 -9.77
C GLY A 159 3.10 -13.19 -9.72
N ARG A 160 3.96 -13.43 -8.74
CA ARG A 160 5.25 -12.71 -8.61
C ARG A 160 6.19 -12.92 -9.78
N PHE A 161 6.19 -14.11 -10.38
CA PHE A 161 7.04 -14.42 -11.54
C PHE A 161 6.46 -13.89 -12.86
N HIS A 162 5.14 -13.94 -13.02
CA HIS A 162 4.52 -13.77 -14.34
C HIS A 162 3.71 -12.49 -14.51
N ILE A 163 3.28 -11.84 -13.39
CA ILE A 163 2.54 -10.57 -13.40
C ILE A 163 3.04 -9.57 -12.35
N PRO A 164 4.36 -9.40 -12.14
CA PRO A 164 4.88 -8.50 -11.11
C PRO A 164 4.44 -7.05 -11.30
N ASP A 165 4.23 -6.64 -12.53
CA ASP A 165 3.74 -5.33 -12.93
C ASP A 165 2.29 -5.08 -12.46
N LEU A 166 1.43 -6.09 -12.47
CA LEU A 166 0.04 -5.96 -12.04
C LEU A 166 -0.11 -5.98 -10.52
N ILE A 167 0.71 -6.73 -9.82
CA ILE A 167 0.70 -6.76 -8.35
C ILE A 167 1.55 -5.65 -7.73
N LEU A 168 2.20 -4.80 -8.56
CA LEU A 168 3.06 -3.70 -8.13
C LEU A 168 4.18 -4.09 -7.16
N GLY A 169 4.65 -5.34 -7.22
CA GLY A 169 5.66 -5.88 -6.31
C GLY A 169 5.17 -6.10 -4.87
N ILE A 170 3.89 -5.87 -4.59
CA ILE A 170 3.31 -6.07 -3.26
C ILE A 170 3.14 -7.57 -2.99
N GLN A 171 3.55 -8.00 -1.80
CA GLN A 171 3.47 -9.40 -1.35
C GLN A 171 2.04 -9.81 -0.96
N SER A 172 1.80 -11.11 -0.85
CA SER A 172 0.54 -11.59 -0.29
C SER A 172 0.52 -11.51 1.25
N VAL A 173 -0.69 -11.56 1.82
CA VAL A 173 -0.90 -11.61 3.28
C VAL A 173 -0.11 -12.76 3.89
N GLU A 174 -0.19 -13.96 3.29
CA GLU A 174 0.47 -15.16 3.77
C GLU A 174 2.01 -15.05 3.72
N GLU A 175 2.56 -14.22 2.82
CA GLU A 175 4.00 -13.96 2.76
C GLU A 175 4.44 -13.02 3.89
N ASN A 176 3.67 -11.98 4.17
CA ASN A 176 4.02 -10.98 5.19
C ASN A 176 3.73 -11.44 6.63
N GLU A 177 2.79 -12.35 6.86
CA GLU A 177 2.54 -12.95 8.18
C GLU A 177 3.77 -13.74 8.71
N VAL A 178 4.68 -14.15 7.83
CA VAL A 178 5.87 -14.97 8.20
C VAL A 178 7.07 -14.11 8.61
N ILE A 179 7.18 -12.89 8.10
CA ILE A 179 8.35 -12.02 8.28
C ILE A 179 8.57 -11.64 9.76
N GLU A 180 7.53 -11.64 10.60
CA GLU A 180 7.64 -11.33 12.03
C GLU A 180 8.47 -12.33 12.86
N ALA A 181 8.59 -13.56 12.38
CA ALA A 181 9.31 -14.59 13.12
C ALA A 181 10.84 -14.38 13.11
N GLU A 182 11.37 -13.56 12.19
CA GLU A 182 12.82 -13.30 12.06
C GLU A 182 13.25 -11.95 12.66
N VAL A 183 12.32 -11.03 12.96
CA VAL A 183 12.65 -9.66 13.40
C VAL A 183 12.44 -9.47 14.91
N THR A 184 12.48 -10.49 15.73
CA THR A 184 12.60 -10.36 17.19
C THR A 184 14.07 -10.22 17.63
N VAL A 185 14.82 -9.33 16.95
CA VAL A 185 15.95 -8.62 17.59
C VAL A 185 15.34 -7.30 18.06
N ALA A 186 15.29 -7.11 19.38
CA ALA A 186 14.75 -5.94 20.03
C ALA A 186 15.28 -4.67 19.35
N PRO A 187 14.43 -3.75 18.90
CA PRO A 187 14.93 -2.44 18.50
C PRO A 187 15.32 -1.72 19.80
N GLU A 188 16.59 -1.39 19.94
CA GLU A 188 16.98 -0.26 20.79
C GLU A 188 16.08 0.91 20.44
N PRO A 189 15.55 1.67 21.42
CA PRO A 189 14.73 2.83 21.15
C PRO A 189 15.58 3.82 20.35
N ALA A 190 15.35 3.85 19.04
CA ALA A 190 15.94 4.86 18.17
C ALA A 190 15.34 6.20 18.63
N GLU A 191 16.13 6.99 19.37
CA GLU A 191 15.86 8.41 19.55
C GLU A 191 15.52 8.99 18.18
N SER A 192 14.33 9.53 18.09
CA SER A 192 13.74 9.99 16.84
C SER A 192 14.71 10.94 16.13
N LYS A 193 15.22 10.53 14.98
CA LYS A 193 16.02 11.41 14.12
C LYS A 193 15.23 12.64 13.65
N LEU A 194 13.91 12.63 13.84
CA LEU A 194 13.00 13.75 13.59
C LEU A 194 13.23 14.89 14.58
N ASP A 195 13.60 14.62 15.84
CA ASP A 195 13.86 15.66 16.83
C ASP A 195 15.15 16.42 16.49
N LYS A 196 16.15 15.75 15.91
CA LYS A 196 17.38 16.42 15.43
C LYS A 196 17.18 17.25 14.16
N VAL A 197 16.23 16.85 13.32
CA VAL A 197 15.89 17.62 12.11
C VAL A 197 15.08 18.88 12.43
N SER A 198 14.19 18.82 13.43
CA SER A 198 13.43 19.98 13.89
C SER A 198 14.33 21.02 14.58
N GLU A 199 15.39 20.57 15.28
CA GLU A 199 16.36 21.47 15.92
C GLU A 199 17.29 22.18 14.89
N ILE A 200 17.56 21.53 13.75
CA ILE A 200 18.35 22.12 12.64
C ILE A 200 17.51 23.10 11.81
N LEU A 201 16.20 22.92 11.74
CA LEU A 201 15.28 23.75 10.94
C LEU A 201 14.63 24.89 11.75
N ALA A 202 14.86 24.98 13.05
CA ALA A 202 14.41 26.10 13.84
C ALA A 202 15.16 27.38 13.40
N PRO A 203 14.47 28.45 12.93
CA PRO A 203 15.12 29.68 12.57
C PRO A 203 15.76 30.27 13.83
N LYS A 204 17.09 30.51 13.79
CA LYS A 204 17.80 31.28 14.80
C LYS A 204 17.27 32.73 14.78
N THR A 205 16.28 32.98 15.61
CA THR A 205 15.86 34.35 15.88
C THR A 205 16.82 34.93 16.91
N GLU A 206 17.78 35.75 16.46
CA GLU A 206 18.52 36.64 17.33
C GLU A 206 17.52 37.65 17.89
N PRO A 207 17.53 37.94 19.21
CA PRO A 207 16.70 38.97 19.77
C PRO A 207 17.26 40.33 19.35
N GLN A 208 16.66 40.98 18.35
CA GLN A 208 16.86 42.41 18.13
C GLN A 208 16.27 43.19 19.32
N GLN A 209 17.15 43.77 20.12
CA GLN A 209 16.78 44.79 21.11
C GLN A 209 16.17 45.98 20.38
N VAL A 210 14.86 46.15 20.56
CA VAL A 210 14.18 47.40 20.18
C VAL A 210 14.47 48.42 21.26
N PRO A 211 15.04 49.59 20.96
CA PRO A 211 15.24 50.63 21.95
C PRO A 211 13.89 51.18 22.45
N ALA A 212 13.77 51.36 23.75
CA ALA A 212 12.59 51.90 24.42
C ALA A 212 12.24 53.30 23.87
N PRO A 213 10.95 53.61 23.66
CA PRO A 213 10.53 54.95 23.30
C PRO A 213 10.70 55.91 24.49
N GLU A 214 11.32 57.09 24.23
CA GLU A 214 11.38 58.23 25.15
C GLU A 214 9.97 58.72 25.52
N PRO A 215 9.77 59.18 26.76
CA PRO A 215 8.47 59.71 27.18
C PRO A 215 8.16 61.07 26.50
N ALA A 216 7.05 61.05 25.77
CA ALA A 216 6.52 62.25 25.16
C ALA A 216 6.14 63.35 26.25
N ALA A 217 6.61 64.57 26.03
CA ALA A 217 6.34 65.73 26.85
C ALA A 217 4.83 66.03 26.93
N VAL A 218 4.39 66.26 28.14
CA VAL A 218 3.05 66.77 28.48
C VAL A 218 2.90 68.16 27.91
N VAL A 219 1.99 68.34 26.98
CA VAL A 219 1.54 69.70 26.56
C VAL A 219 0.28 69.99 27.34
N GLU A 220 0.39 71.00 28.26
CA GLU A 220 -0.75 71.66 28.89
C GLU A 220 -1.60 72.37 27.82
N VAL A 221 -2.86 72.01 27.77
CA VAL A 221 -3.84 72.79 26.99
C VAL A 221 -4.58 73.76 27.97
N ASP A 222 -4.28 75.02 27.82
CA ASP A 222 -5.04 76.06 28.46
C ASP A 222 -6.48 76.12 27.93
N ASP A 223 -7.38 76.33 28.89
CA ASP A 223 -8.77 76.64 28.67
C ASP A 223 -8.89 77.96 27.86
N PHE A 224 -9.72 77.91 26.82
CA PHE A 224 -10.32 79.15 26.29
C PHE A 224 -11.80 78.96 26.03
N PHE A 225 -12.61 79.42 27.00
CA PHE A 225 -14.00 79.73 26.77
C PHE A 225 -14.05 81.11 26.05
N ASP A 226 -14.78 81.14 24.91
CA ASP A 226 -15.88 82.12 24.65
C ASP A 226 -16.59 81.67 23.36
#